data_5329c1543dc4ae759a98beef2259231d
#
_entry.id   5329c1543dc4ae759a98beef2259231d
#
_cell.length_a   1.000
_cell.length_b   1.000
_cell.length_c   1.000
_cell.angle_alpha   90.00
_cell.angle_beta   90.00
_cell.angle_gamma   90.00
#
_symmetry.space_group_name_H-M   'P 1'
#
loop_
_entity.id
_entity.type
_entity.pdbx_description
1 polymer ?
#
loop_
_entity_poly.entity_id
_entity_poly.type
_entity_poly.pdbx_seq_one_letter_code
_entity_poly.pdbx_strand_id
1 'polypeptide(L)'
;MTLALAAAAKNTKNVAEQTCKIMKTILRKVDPQQPDAAIIAEGAEILKRGGLVAFPTETVYGLGGNGLDSEACKGIYLAKGRPSDNPLILHISQISELRPIVREVPAAAQKLIDAFWPGPLTMIFPKADIVPDSVTGGLDTVAVRFPSHPVAMALIRASGLPIAAPSANASGKPSPTRASHVAFDLDGKIDMILDGGAAEWGLEST
;
A
#
# COMPACT_ATOMS: atom_id res chain seq x y z
N MET A 1 -25.41 -45.22 -18.92
CA MET A 1 -25.46 -44.27 -17.77
C MET A 1 -24.18 -44.27 -16.93
N THR A 2 -23.01 -44.69 -17.40
CA THR A 2 -21.83 -44.91 -16.57
C THR A 2 -20.63 -44.00 -16.91
N LEU A 3 -20.66 -43.24 -18.01
CA LEU A 3 -19.53 -42.37 -18.41
C LEU A 3 -19.67 -40.91 -17.93
N ALA A 4 -20.88 -40.44 -17.61
CA ALA A 4 -21.11 -39.05 -17.13
C ALA A 4 -20.69 -38.83 -15.66
N LEU A 5 -20.80 -39.87 -14.83
CA LEU A 5 -20.41 -39.82 -13.42
C LEU A 5 -18.89 -39.80 -13.19
N ALA A 6 -18.10 -40.36 -14.10
CA ALA A 6 -16.64 -40.37 -13.99
C ALA A 6 -15.99 -39.02 -14.37
N ALA A 7 -16.66 -38.23 -15.23
CA ALA A 7 -16.19 -36.89 -15.61
C ALA A 7 -16.46 -35.85 -14.51
N ALA A 8 -17.56 -35.96 -13.80
CA ALA A 8 -17.91 -35.07 -12.68
C ALA A 8 -16.97 -35.28 -11.46
N ALA A 9 -16.55 -36.53 -11.19
CA ALA A 9 -15.65 -36.83 -10.08
C ALA A 9 -14.19 -36.39 -10.33
N LYS A 10 -13.75 -36.25 -11.59
CA LYS A 10 -12.43 -35.71 -11.92
C LYS A 10 -12.38 -34.17 -11.81
N ASN A 11 -13.50 -33.49 -12.06
CA ASN A 11 -13.56 -32.02 -11.99
C ASN A 11 -13.63 -31.51 -10.53
N THR A 12 -14.21 -32.28 -9.60
CA THR A 12 -14.25 -31.94 -8.18
C THR A 12 -12.91 -32.16 -7.47
N LYS A 13 -12.06 -33.08 -7.94
CA LYS A 13 -10.70 -33.23 -7.38
C LYS A 13 -9.73 -32.11 -7.81
N ASN A 14 -9.88 -31.56 -9.02
CA ASN A 14 -9.04 -30.44 -9.47
C ASN A 14 -9.38 -29.08 -8.81
N VAL A 15 -10.58 -28.93 -8.25
CA VAL A 15 -10.95 -27.71 -7.51
C VAL A 15 -10.50 -27.78 -6.04
N ALA A 16 -10.27 -28.98 -5.49
CA ALA A 16 -9.81 -29.17 -4.11
C ALA A 16 -8.29 -29.15 -3.96
N GLU A 17 -7.53 -29.23 -5.04
CA GLU A 17 -6.05 -29.16 -5.07
C GLU A 17 -5.48 -27.80 -5.44
N GLN A 18 -6.27 -26.73 -5.49
CA GLN A 18 -5.74 -25.39 -5.28
C GLN A 18 -5.32 -25.31 -3.80
N THR A 19 -4.20 -25.96 -3.48
CA THR A 19 -3.47 -25.79 -2.25
C THR A 19 -3.44 -24.29 -1.94
N CYS A 20 -4.14 -23.92 -0.88
CA CYS A 20 -3.97 -22.62 -0.22
C CYS A 20 -2.48 -22.52 0.13
N LYS A 21 -1.68 -21.97 -0.76
CA LYS A 21 -0.26 -21.73 -0.55
C LYS A 21 -0.23 -20.74 0.59
N ILE A 22 0.01 -21.21 1.81
CA ILE A 22 0.14 -20.34 2.97
C ILE A 22 1.23 -19.34 2.59
N MET A 23 0.82 -18.12 2.28
CA MET A 23 1.76 -17.04 1.99
C MET A 23 2.50 -16.73 3.29
N LYS A 24 3.82 -16.85 3.29
CA LYS A 24 4.64 -16.49 4.43
C LYS A 24 5.07 -15.04 4.26
N THR A 25 4.62 -14.18 5.14
CA THR A 25 5.04 -12.77 5.15
C THR A 25 6.52 -12.68 5.53
N ILE A 26 7.30 -11.96 4.72
CA ILE A 26 8.73 -11.72 4.96
C ILE A 26 8.87 -10.54 5.92
N LEU A 27 9.56 -10.71 7.05
CA LEU A 27 9.91 -9.62 7.95
C LEU A 27 11.38 -9.22 7.72
N ARG A 28 11.63 -7.93 7.42
CA ARG A 28 12.96 -7.35 7.27
C ARG A 28 13.15 -6.19 8.23
N LYS A 29 14.18 -6.26 9.07
CA LYS A 29 14.61 -5.10 9.86
C LYS A 29 15.35 -4.11 8.97
N VAL A 30 15.02 -2.83 9.10
CA VAL A 30 15.60 -1.72 8.34
C VAL A 30 15.99 -0.62 9.31
N ASP A 31 17.20 -0.08 9.18
CA ASP A 31 17.58 1.12 9.92
C ASP A 31 16.69 2.29 9.48
N PRO A 32 15.94 2.93 10.38
CA PRO A 32 15.03 4.02 10.01
C PRO A 32 15.76 5.28 9.52
N GLN A 33 17.03 5.46 9.88
CA GLN A 33 17.81 6.64 9.46
C GLN A 33 18.66 6.37 8.22
N GLN A 34 19.13 5.14 8.05
CA GLN A 34 19.94 4.72 6.90
C GLN A 34 19.42 3.40 6.33
N PRO A 35 18.27 3.43 5.61
CA PRO A 35 17.67 2.23 5.07
C PRO A 35 18.62 1.47 4.14
N ASP A 36 18.80 0.16 4.41
CA ASP A 36 19.63 -0.71 3.57
C ASP A 36 19.05 -0.79 2.16
N ALA A 37 19.87 -0.42 1.16
CA ALA A 37 19.45 -0.34 -0.23
C ALA A 37 19.00 -1.69 -0.82
N ALA A 38 19.59 -2.81 -0.38
CA ALA A 38 19.21 -4.13 -0.87
C ALA A 38 17.85 -4.55 -0.32
N ILE A 39 17.57 -4.27 0.96
CA ILE A 39 16.27 -4.54 1.57
C ILE A 39 15.17 -3.66 0.95
N ILE A 40 15.47 -2.38 0.71
CA ILE A 40 14.55 -1.46 0.04
C ILE A 40 14.27 -1.93 -1.39
N ALA A 41 15.28 -2.37 -2.13
CA ALA A 41 15.12 -2.90 -3.47
C ALA A 41 14.26 -4.18 -3.49
N GLU A 42 14.44 -5.11 -2.52
CA GLU A 42 13.57 -6.28 -2.36
C GLU A 42 12.09 -5.89 -2.21
N GLY A 43 11.79 -4.91 -1.35
CA GLY A 43 10.44 -4.38 -1.17
C GLY A 43 9.89 -3.69 -2.43
N ALA A 44 10.72 -2.90 -3.12
CA ALA A 44 10.34 -2.23 -4.35
C ALA A 44 9.99 -3.21 -5.48
N GLU A 45 10.75 -4.31 -5.63
CA GLU A 45 10.43 -5.36 -6.62
C GLU A 45 9.13 -6.11 -6.28
N ILE A 46 8.80 -6.27 -5.00
CA ILE A 46 7.50 -6.80 -4.58
C ILE A 46 6.37 -5.87 -5.06
N LEU A 47 6.50 -4.56 -4.83
CA LEU A 47 5.50 -3.57 -5.26
C LEU A 47 5.34 -3.52 -6.78
N LYS A 48 6.45 -3.57 -7.53
CA LYS A 48 6.45 -3.57 -9.01
C LYS A 48 5.72 -4.77 -9.61
N ARG A 49 5.77 -5.93 -8.98
CA ARG A 49 5.05 -7.14 -9.43
C ARG A 49 3.62 -7.25 -8.89
N GLY A 50 3.08 -6.19 -8.27
CA GLY A 50 1.72 -6.14 -7.74
C GLY A 50 1.54 -6.72 -6.34
N GLY A 51 2.65 -7.05 -5.63
CA GLY A 51 2.61 -7.51 -4.25
C GLY A 51 2.42 -6.37 -3.24
N LEU A 52 2.28 -6.73 -1.96
CA LEU A 52 1.97 -5.82 -0.87
C LEU A 52 3.11 -5.75 0.15
N VAL A 53 3.52 -4.53 0.50
CA VAL A 53 4.59 -4.26 1.48
C VAL A 53 4.08 -3.32 2.56
N ALA A 54 4.17 -3.73 3.83
CA ALA A 54 3.95 -2.82 4.94
C ALA A 54 5.25 -2.10 5.32
N PHE A 55 5.16 -0.79 5.56
CA PHE A 55 6.32 0.05 5.84
C PHE A 55 6.01 1.15 6.87
N PRO A 56 7.00 1.60 7.65
CA PRO A 56 6.83 2.69 8.60
C PRO A 56 6.71 4.03 7.89
N THR A 57 5.87 4.91 8.45
CA THR A 57 5.88 6.35 8.18
C THR A 57 6.09 7.11 9.49
N GLU A 58 6.24 8.42 9.43
CA GLU A 58 6.33 9.27 10.62
C GLU A 58 5.05 9.22 11.47
N THR A 59 3.91 8.88 10.86
CA THR A 59 2.60 8.80 11.54
C THR A 59 2.30 7.40 12.07
N VAL A 60 2.03 6.44 11.17
CA VAL A 60 1.71 5.03 11.47
C VAL A 60 2.29 4.15 10.36
N TYR A 61 2.28 2.83 10.53
CA TYR A 61 2.63 1.92 9.44
C TYR A 61 1.58 1.93 8.33
N GLY A 62 2.02 2.04 7.08
CA GLY A 62 1.19 1.95 5.88
C GLY A 62 1.29 0.57 5.22
N LEU A 63 0.19 0.09 4.63
CA LEU A 63 0.17 -1.09 3.77
C LEU A 63 0.18 -0.64 2.31
N GLY A 64 1.32 -0.80 1.64
CA GLY A 64 1.56 -0.32 0.29
C GLY A 64 1.29 -1.34 -0.81
N GLY A 65 0.74 -0.86 -1.91
CA GLY A 65 0.65 -1.55 -3.19
C GLY A 65 0.82 -0.54 -4.33
N ASN A 66 1.06 -1.03 -5.56
CA ASN A 66 1.16 -0.18 -6.74
C ASN A 66 -0.15 0.60 -6.94
N GLY A 67 -0.12 1.93 -6.78
CA GLY A 67 -1.29 2.79 -6.88
C GLY A 67 -1.85 2.97 -8.29
N LEU A 68 -1.14 2.50 -9.32
CA LEU A 68 -1.61 2.52 -10.72
C LEU A 68 -2.08 1.14 -11.19
N ASP A 69 -2.04 0.14 -10.31
CA ASP A 69 -2.49 -1.22 -10.58
C ASP A 69 -3.76 -1.54 -9.79
N SER A 70 -4.88 -1.70 -10.50
CA SER A 70 -6.18 -2.01 -9.88
C SER A 70 -6.18 -3.33 -9.10
N GLU A 71 -5.40 -4.34 -9.52
CA GLU A 71 -5.34 -5.62 -8.83
C GLU A 71 -4.52 -5.51 -7.54
N ALA A 72 -3.41 -4.76 -7.54
CA ALA A 72 -2.67 -4.46 -6.32
C ALA A 72 -3.53 -3.69 -5.30
N CYS A 73 -4.31 -2.71 -5.77
CA CYS A 73 -5.25 -1.98 -4.91
C CYS A 73 -6.34 -2.89 -4.32
N LYS A 74 -6.92 -3.79 -5.11
CA LYS A 74 -7.87 -4.81 -4.62
C LYS A 74 -7.21 -5.72 -3.58
N GLY A 75 -5.94 -6.09 -3.77
CA GLY A 75 -5.14 -6.82 -2.80
C GLY A 75 -5.09 -6.14 -1.43
N ILE A 76 -4.92 -4.80 -1.40
CA ILE A 76 -4.95 -4.01 -0.15
C ILE A 76 -6.30 -4.17 0.56
N TYR A 77 -7.41 -4.01 -0.15
CA TYR A 77 -8.75 -4.15 0.42
C TYR A 77 -8.98 -5.56 0.98
N LEU A 78 -8.58 -6.59 0.23
CA LEU A 78 -8.73 -7.99 0.63
C LEU A 78 -7.88 -8.31 1.88
N ALA A 79 -6.60 -7.91 1.91
CA ALA A 79 -5.71 -8.17 3.04
C ALA A 79 -6.22 -7.55 4.33
N LYS A 80 -6.82 -6.36 4.25
CA LYS A 80 -7.37 -5.62 5.40
C LYS A 80 -8.80 -6.00 5.78
N GLY A 81 -9.56 -6.64 4.90
CA GLY A 81 -11.02 -6.73 5.03
C GLY A 81 -11.69 -5.34 4.98
N ARG A 82 -11.14 -4.41 4.16
CA ARG A 82 -11.62 -3.04 4.01
C ARG A 82 -12.70 -2.96 2.93
N PRO A 83 -13.78 -2.19 3.10
CA PRO A 83 -14.72 -1.90 2.02
C PRO A 83 -14.04 -1.16 0.86
N SER A 84 -14.34 -1.56 -0.39
CA SER A 84 -13.67 -1.02 -1.59
C SER A 84 -14.15 0.38 -2.00
N ASP A 85 -15.21 0.88 -1.41
CA ASP A 85 -15.74 2.25 -1.55
C ASP A 85 -15.02 3.27 -0.66
N ASN A 86 -14.11 2.83 0.22
CA ASN A 86 -13.33 3.71 1.09
C ASN A 86 -11.96 4.00 0.44
N PRO A 87 -11.74 5.23 -0.10
CA PRO A 87 -10.56 5.56 -0.89
C PRO A 87 -9.22 5.28 -0.22
N LEU A 88 -8.18 5.07 -1.03
CA LEU A 88 -6.79 4.93 -0.63
C LEU A 88 -6.06 6.27 -0.83
N ILE A 89 -4.93 6.44 -0.12
CA ILE A 89 -4.06 7.60 -0.25
C ILE A 89 -2.85 7.20 -1.09
N LEU A 90 -2.56 7.94 -2.17
CA LEU A 90 -1.34 7.78 -2.94
C LEU A 90 -0.17 8.49 -2.24
N HIS A 91 0.92 7.76 -2.07
CA HIS A 91 2.15 8.29 -1.49
C HIS A 91 3.19 8.49 -2.60
N ILE A 92 3.84 9.66 -2.58
CA ILE A 92 4.89 10.06 -3.51
C ILE A 92 6.19 10.33 -2.76
N SER A 93 7.34 10.33 -3.48
CA SER A 93 8.67 10.59 -2.91
C SER A 93 9.33 11.86 -3.42
N GLN A 94 8.69 12.54 -4.36
CA GLN A 94 9.11 13.83 -4.91
C GLN A 94 7.93 14.57 -5.56
N ILE A 95 8.00 15.90 -5.58
CA ILE A 95 6.90 16.75 -6.09
C ILE A 95 6.61 16.53 -7.58
N SER A 96 7.61 16.16 -8.36
CA SER A 96 7.43 15.87 -9.80
C SER A 96 6.50 14.68 -10.06
N GLU A 97 6.33 13.76 -9.08
CA GLU A 97 5.41 12.62 -9.17
C GLU A 97 3.94 13.02 -8.97
N LEU A 98 3.68 14.23 -8.45
CA LEU A 98 2.30 14.70 -8.26
C LEU A 98 1.60 14.98 -9.58
N ARG A 99 2.27 15.70 -10.51
CA ARG A 99 1.64 16.15 -11.76
C ARG A 99 1.05 15.06 -12.65
N PRO A 100 1.66 13.88 -12.80
CA PRO A 100 1.08 12.80 -13.58
C PRO A 100 -0.22 12.22 -13.02
N ILE A 101 -0.47 12.33 -11.71
CA ILE A 101 -1.59 11.70 -11.01
C ILE A 101 -2.73 12.65 -10.66
N VAL A 102 -2.53 13.97 -10.88
CA VAL A 102 -3.57 14.99 -10.65
C VAL A 102 -3.78 15.85 -11.90
N ARG A 103 -4.99 16.35 -12.13
CA ARG A 103 -5.29 17.23 -13.27
C ARG A 103 -4.73 18.61 -13.09
N GLU A 104 -4.75 19.12 -11.86
CA GLU A 104 -4.26 20.47 -11.53
C GLU A 104 -3.79 20.56 -10.07
N VAL A 105 -2.91 21.52 -9.81
CA VAL A 105 -2.48 21.90 -8.46
C VAL A 105 -2.85 23.37 -8.27
N PRO A 106 -3.94 23.68 -7.54
CA PRO A 106 -4.35 25.06 -7.27
C PRO A 106 -3.27 25.85 -6.51
N ALA A 107 -3.21 27.16 -6.71
CA ALA A 107 -2.22 28.02 -6.04
C ALA A 107 -2.27 27.92 -4.50
N ALA A 108 -3.47 27.72 -3.92
CA ALA A 108 -3.61 27.48 -2.49
C ALA A 108 -2.96 26.16 -2.05
N ALA A 109 -3.12 25.09 -2.84
CA ALA A 109 -2.48 23.81 -2.56
C ALA A 109 -0.95 23.91 -2.66
N GLN A 110 -0.41 24.68 -3.63
CA GLN A 110 1.03 24.89 -3.73
C GLN A 110 1.63 25.50 -2.46
N LYS A 111 0.95 26.47 -1.83
CA LYS A 111 1.40 27.05 -0.55
C LYS A 111 1.45 26.04 0.57
N LEU A 112 0.49 25.10 0.61
CA LEU A 112 0.47 24.02 1.59
C LEU A 112 1.56 22.97 1.33
N ILE A 113 1.81 22.65 0.04
CA ILE A 113 2.93 21.80 -0.37
C ILE A 113 4.25 22.37 0.14
N ASP A 114 4.50 23.64 -0.17
CA ASP A 114 5.76 24.32 0.19
C ASP A 114 5.98 24.40 1.72
N ALA A 115 4.88 24.45 2.49
CA ALA A 115 4.95 24.58 3.94
C ALA A 115 4.98 23.24 4.69
N PHE A 116 4.35 22.18 4.18
CA PHE A 116 4.06 20.96 4.94
C PHE A 116 4.53 19.65 4.29
N TRP A 117 5.01 19.65 3.04
CA TRP A 117 5.57 18.48 2.39
C TRP A 117 7.12 18.57 2.31
N PRO A 118 7.84 17.45 2.58
CA PRO A 118 7.35 16.17 3.06
C PRO A 118 6.82 16.22 4.49
N GLY A 119 5.74 15.45 4.78
CA GLY A 119 5.12 15.43 6.10
C GLY A 119 3.76 14.73 6.15
N PRO A 120 3.02 14.90 7.26
CA PRO A 120 1.80 14.15 7.55
C PRO A 120 0.54 14.71 6.85
N LEU A 121 0.67 15.81 6.11
CA LEU A 121 -0.47 16.41 5.41
C LEU A 121 -0.84 15.58 4.19
N THR A 122 -2.10 15.13 4.14
CA THR A 122 -2.74 14.54 2.96
C THR A 122 -3.62 15.59 2.29
N MET A 123 -3.48 15.77 0.99
CA MET A 123 -4.29 16.70 0.21
C MET A 123 -5.09 15.96 -0.86
N ILE A 124 -6.29 16.48 -1.14
CA ILE A 124 -7.19 15.93 -2.14
C ILE A 124 -7.16 16.81 -3.39
N PHE A 125 -6.98 16.17 -4.56
CA PHE A 125 -6.90 16.82 -5.87
C PHE A 125 -7.87 16.18 -6.86
N PRO A 126 -8.29 16.89 -7.93
CA PRO A 126 -8.92 16.26 -9.08
C PRO A 126 -7.98 15.21 -9.67
N LYS A 127 -8.42 13.95 -9.80
CA LYS A 127 -7.56 12.87 -10.28
C LYS A 127 -7.27 12.98 -11.77
N ALA A 128 -6.08 12.59 -12.20
CA ALA A 128 -5.78 12.33 -13.61
C ALA A 128 -6.33 10.97 -14.04
N ASP A 129 -6.54 10.77 -15.35
CA ASP A 129 -7.16 9.57 -15.92
C ASP A 129 -6.33 8.29 -15.69
N ILE A 130 -5.02 8.42 -15.44
CA ILE A 130 -4.14 7.31 -15.12
C ILE A 130 -4.44 6.68 -13.74
N VAL A 131 -5.10 7.41 -12.82
CA VAL A 131 -5.42 6.92 -11.47
C VAL A 131 -6.67 6.05 -11.53
N PRO A 132 -6.59 4.76 -11.22
CA PRO A 132 -7.72 3.85 -11.31
C PRO A 132 -8.78 4.11 -10.23
N ASP A 133 -10.03 3.80 -10.54
CA ASP A 133 -11.17 3.96 -9.63
C ASP A 133 -11.04 3.12 -8.35
N SER A 134 -10.28 2.02 -8.41
CA SER A 134 -9.96 1.20 -7.23
C SER A 134 -9.15 1.96 -6.16
N VAL A 135 -8.45 3.04 -6.50
CA VAL A 135 -7.78 3.93 -5.55
C VAL A 135 -8.75 4.93 -4.94
N THR A 136 -9.63 5.46 -5.75
CA THR A 136 -10.49 6.60 -5.38
C THR A 136 -11.88 6.20 -4.89
N GLY A 137 -12.19 4.88 -4.88
CA GLY A 137 -13.54 4.41 -4.56
C GLY A 137 -14.59 4.91 -5.56
N GLY A 138 -14.18 5.22 -6.81
CA GLY A 138 -15.05 5.77 -7.86
C GLY A 138 -15.24 7.29 -7.82
N LEU A 139 -14.51 8.00 -6.96
CA LEU A 139 -14.55 9.48 -6.91
C LEU A 139 -13.67 10.09 -8.00
N ASP A 140 -14.01 11.32 -8.42
CA ASP A 140 -13.23 12.14 -9.37
C ASP A 140 -12.00 12.81 -8.72
N THR A 141 -11.72 12.49 -7.47
CA THR A 141 -10.62 13.04 -6.69
C THR A 141 -9.70 11.95 -6.17
N VAL A 142 -8.45 12.29 -5.95
CA VAL A 142 -7.42 11.43 -5.36
C VAL A 142 -6.78 12.13 -4.17
N ALA A 143 -6.60 11.38 -3.08
CA ALA A 143 -5.83 11.81 -1.92
C ALA A 143 -4.35 11.50 -2.14
N VAL A 144 -3.47 12.48 -1.93
CA VAL A 144 -2.02 12.36 -2.11
C VAL A 144 -1.29 12.85 -0.88
N ARG A 145 -0.22 12.15 -0.51
CA ARG A 145 0.69 12.51 0.57
C ARG A 145 2.14 12.33 0.16
N PHE A 146 3.01 13.19 0.67
CA PHE A 146 4.45 13.05 0.58
C PHE A 146 5.03 12.83 1.98
N PRO A 147 5.22 11.58 2.44
CA PRO A 147 5.68 11.28 3.81
C PRO A 147 7.12 11.74 4.01
N SER A 148 7.49 12.00 5.27
CA SER A 148 8.86 12.43 5.61
C SER A 148 9.77 11.29 6.08
N HIS A 149 9.21 10.11 6.37
CA HIS A 149 9.99 8.99 6.93
C HIS A 149 10.97 8.40 5.92
N PRO A 150 12.28 8.24 6.25
CA PRO A 150 13.31 7.82 5.29
C PRO A 150 13.03 6.47 4.62
N VAL A 151 12.51 5.48 5.36
CA VAL A 151 12.16 4.15 4.80
C VAL A 151 11.03 4.27 3.78
N ALA A 152 9.97 5.04 4.09
CA ALA A 152 8.86 5.26 3.16
C ALA A 152 9.35 5.93 1.87
N MET A 153 10.13 7.01 2.00
CA MET A 153 10.69 7.74 0.86
C MET A 153 11.62 6.87 0.00
N ALA A 154 12.49 6.08 0.65
CA ALA A 154 13.40 5.17 -0.06
C ALA A 154 12.63 4.10 -0.83
N LEU A 155 11.61 3.49 -0.23
CA LEU A 155 10.78 2.45 -0.86
C LEU A 155 10.00 3.01 -2.06
N ILE A 156 9.32 4.16 -1.90
CA ILE A 156 8.55 4.80 -2.97
C ILE A 156 9.49 5.16 -4.13
N ARG A 157 10.63 5.78 -3.84
CA ARG A 157 11.63 6.15 -4.85
C ARG A 157 12.19 4.94 -5.59
N ALA A 158 12.55 3.86 -4.87
CA ALA A 158 13.10 2.65 -5.48
C ALA A 158 12.07 1.90 -6.33
N SER A 159 10.78 1.97 -5.99
CA SER A 159 9.71 1.39 -6.79
C SER A 159 9.46 2.17 -8.09
N GLY A 160 9.69 3.49 -8.10
CA GLY A 160 9.34 4.38 -9.20
C GLY A 160 7.82 4.49 -9.43
N LEU A 161 7.02 4.18 -8.40
CA LEU A 161 5.56 4.11 -8.48
C LEU A 161 4.93 5.00 -7.40
N PRO A 162 3.80 5.66 -7.66
CA PRO A 162 2.96 6.16 -6.58
C PRO A 162 2.37 4.96 -5.82
N ILE A 163 2.55 4.94 -4.50
CA ILE A 163 2.14 3.82 -3.65
C ILE A 163 0.81 4.12 -2.99
N ALA A 164 -0.22 3.33 -3.30
CA ALA A 164 -1.47 3.37 -2.55
C ALA A 164 -1.25 2.73 -1.17
N ALA A 165 -1.42 3.51 -0.09
CA ALA A 165 -1.18 3.01 1.25
C ALA A 165 -2.16 3.58 2.30
N PRO A 166 -3.16 2.79 2.73
CA PRO A 166 -3.85 3.01 3.99
C PRO A 166 -3.00 2.52 5.17
N SER A 167 -3.44 2.73 6.41
CA SER A 167 -2.81 2.13 7.59
C SER A 167 -2.74 0.59 7.51
N ALA A 168 -1.68 -0.02 8.06
CA ALA A 168 -1.39 -1.46 7.90
C ALA A 168 -2.06 -2.35 8.98
N ASN A 169 -3.32 -2.11 9.31
CA ASN A 169 -4.15 -2.88 10.25
C ASN A 169 -5.28 -3.62 9.54
N ALA A 170 -5.83 -4.65 10.16
CA ALA A 170 -7.15 -5.16 9.77
C ALA A 170 -8.22 -4.07 9.98
N SER A 171 -9.19 -3.96 9.07
CA SER A 171 -10.23 -2.91 9.13
C SER A 171 -10.97 -2.92 10.46
N GLY A 172 -11.20 -1.74 11.03
CA GLY A 172 -11.86 -1.58 12.34
C GLY A 172 -10.94 -1.72 13.56
N LYS A 173 -9.65 -2.05 13.38
CA LYS A 173 -8.65 -2.06 14.45
C LYS A 173 -7.84 -0.77 14.50
N PRO A 174 -7.16 -0.46 15.63
CA PRO A 174 -6.26 0.69 15.73
C PRO A 174 -5.13 0.63 14.71
N SER A 175 -4.68 1.80 14.23
CA SER A 175 -3.56 1.90 13.30
C SER A 175 -2.24 1.45 13.94
N PRO A 176 -1.42 0.66 13.23
CA PRO A 176 -0.21 0.07 13.79
C PRO A 176 0.92 1.07 13.89
N THR A 177 1.58 1.12 15.04
CA THR A 177 2.76 1.95 15.32
C THR A 177 4.05 1.16 15.36
N ARG A 178 4.00 -0.17 15.20
CA ARG A 178 5.14 -1.10 15.17
C ARG A 178 4.91 -2.22 14.18
N ALA A 179 5.98 -2.80 13.66
CA ALA A 179 5.91 -3.96 12.76
C ALA A 179 5.21 -5.18 13.40
N SER A 180 5.36 -5.36 14.73
CA SER A 180 4.66 -6.42 15.47
C SER A 180 3.14 -6.28 15.45
N HIS A 181 2.60 -5.05 15.43
CA HIS A 181 1.16 -4.82 15.30
C HIS A 181 0.69 -5.17 13.89
N VAL A 182 1.50 -4.84 12.86
CA VAL A 182 1.23 -5.23 11.48
C VAL A 182 1.23 -6.75 11.33
N ALA A 183 2.26 -7.42 11.86
CA ALA A 183 2.35 -8.88 11.81
C ALA A 183 1.15 -9.55 12.50
N PHE A 184 0.71 -9.04 13.64
CA PHE A 184 -0.47 -9.56 14.35
C PHE A 184 -1.75 -9.56 13.48
N ASP A 185 -1.93 -8.55 12.63
CA ASP A 185 -3.14 -8.38 11.82
C ASP A 185 -3.02 -8.98 10.40
N LEU A 186 -1.83 -8.93 9.81
CA LEU A 186 -1.63 -9.14 8.37
C LEU A 186 -0.61 -10.24 8.02
N ASP A 187 -0.04 -10.96 8.99
CA ASP A 187 0.83 -12.12 8.70
C ASP A 187 0.09 -13.15 7.85
N GLY A 188 0.77 -13.67 6.83
CA GLY A 188 0.19 -14.61 5.87
C GLY A 188 -0.77 -13.99 4.83
N LYS A 189 -1.01 -12.66 4.86
CA LYS A 189 -1.90 -11.94 3.95
C LYS A 189 -1.18 -10.94 3.04
N ILE A 190 0.09 -10.60 3.37
CA ILE A 190 0.92 -9.64 2.64
C ILE A 190 2.31 -10.21 2.42
N ASP A 191 3.04 -9.71 1.43
CA ASP A 191 4.34 -10.26 1.03
C ASP A 191 5.45 -9.92 2.02
N MET A 192 5.52 -8.65 2.48
CA MET A 192 6.63 -8.19 3.30
C MET A 192 6.21 -7.13 4.33
N ILE A 193 6.93 -7.12 5.45
CA ILE A 193 6.91 -6.05 6.45
C ILE A 193 8.34 -5.51 6.60
N LEU A 194 8.52 -4.21 6.36
CA LEU A 194 9.74 -3.47 6.66
C LEU A 194 9.66 -2.96 8.11
N ASP A 195 10.44 -3.54 9.01
CA ASP A 195 10.49 -3.14 10.43
C ASP A 195 11.54 -2.03 10.62
N GLY A 196 11.10 -0.78 10.59
CA GLY A 196 11.89 0.41 10.90
C GLY A 196 11.71 0.92 12.34
N GLY A 197 11.21 0.07 13.26
CA GLY A 197 10.97 0.45 14.65
C GLY A 197 9.59 1.05 14.90
N ALA A 198 9.47 1.87 15.94
CA ALA A 198 8.21 2.53 16.29
C ALA A 198 7.98 3.78 15.41
N ALA A 199 6.74 4.00 14.99
CA ALA A 199 6.35 5.26 14.37
C ALA A 199 6.53 6.42 15.37
N GLU A 200 6.96 7.58 14.87
CA GLU A 200 7.32 8.72 15.72
C GLU A 200 6.11 9.32 16.44
N TRP A 201 5.01 9.53 15.72
CA TRP A 201 3.85 10.25 16.27
C TRP A 201 2.72 9.33 16.73
N GLY A 202 2.48 8.22 16.04
CA GLY A 202 1.44 7.27 16.42
C GLY A 202 0.00 7.75 16.16
N LEU A 203 -0.17 8.84 15.40
CA LEU A 203 -1.44 9.40 14.94
C LEU A 203 -1.48 9.37 13.41
N GLU A 204 -2.66 9.16 12.85
CA GLU A 204 -2.86 9.16 11.39
C GLU A 204 -2.60 10.54 10.78
N SER A 205 -2.40 10.56 9.44
CA SER A 205 -2.28 11.80 8.66
C SER A 205 -3.58 12.62 8.65
N THR A 206 -3.44 13.91 8.53
CA THR A 206 -4.56 14.86 8.44
C THR A 206 -4.96 15.12 7.02
#